data_d243c80b0682ab63d906a11e6830ddcb
#
_entry.id   d243c80b0682ab63d906a11e6830ddcb
#
_cell.length_a   1.000
_cell.length_b   1.000
_cell.length_c   1.000
_cell.angle_alpha   90.00
_cell.angle_beta   90.00
_cell.angle_gamma   90.00
#
_symmetry.space_group_name_H-M   'P 1'
#
loop_
_entity.id
_entity.type
_entity.pdbx_description
1 polymer ?
#
loop_
_entity_poly.entity_id
_entity_poly.type
_entity_poly.pdbx_seq_one_letter_code
_entity_poly.pdbx_strand_id
1 'polypeptide(L)'
;EENFDSIPNHDLLVGGFPCQDYSVARNAGQSDGLKGKKGVLWWSIHAILKKKGKDAPKYLMLENVDRLLKSPTNQRGRDFAIMISSLSDLGYAVEWRVINAAEYGMPQRRRRVYIMAYKTGTSIHANISKLEDTSNWVSETGIMQQAFPMNFSEMFFDTWDLEGSLEDISDNNIDFNSSKRPFSNAGIMINRKVFSSKGIPDYEGKYTKLSDILLDEKEITDEYYISEVDLEKWKYLKGGKREKRTTKSGYEYSYNEGPVGFPDSLDKPSRTIITGEGG
;
A
#
# COMPACT_ATOMS: atom_id res chain seq x y z
N GLU A 1 -15.25 -14.31 19.49
CA GLU A 1 -14.46 -13.30 20.22
C GLU A 1 -13.00 -13.50 19.85
N GLU A 2 -12.37 -12.45 19.26
CA GLU A 2 -10.94 -12.50 18.95
C GLU A 2 -10.14 -12.46 20.28
N ASN A 3 -9.44 -13.54 20.59
CA ASN A 3 -8.65 -13.62 21.81
C ASN A 3 -7.24 -13.03 21.59
N PHE A 4 -7.15 -11.69 21.63
CA PHE A 4 -5.86 -10.99 21.49
C PHE A 4 -4.88 -11.26 22.66
N ASP A 5 -5.36 -11.80 23.80
CA ASP A 5 -4.52 -12.11 24.96
C ASP A 5 -3.57 -13.28 24.68
N SER A 6 -3.91 -14.15 23.73
CA SER A 6 -3.06 -15.27 23.32
C SER A 6 -1.86 -14.86 22.44
N ILE A 7 -1.83 -13.62 21.93
CA ILE A 7 -0.73 -13.15 21.09
C ILE A 7 0.49 -12.83 21.98
N PRO A 8 1.63 -13.54 21.82
CA PRO A 8 2.82 -13.29 22.64
C PRO A 8 3.38 -11.88 22.40
N ASN A 9 4.18 -11.38 23.33
CA ASN A 9 4.90 -10.13 23.12
C ASN A 9 5.98 -10.35 22.04
N HIS A 10 6.13 -9.39 21.16
CA HIS A 10 7.06 -9.42 20.04
C HIS A 10 7.53 -8.00 19.71
N ASP A 11 8.73 -7.88 19.12
CA ASP A 11 9.31 -6.58 18.79
C ASP A 11 8.86 -6.06 17.40
N LEU A 12 8.54 -6.95 16.47
CA LEU A 12 8.15 -6.64 15.11
C LEU A 12 6.84 -7.33 14.74
N LEU A 13 5.90 -6.55 14.23
CA LEU A 13 4.68 -7.06 13.58
C LEU A 13 4.80 -6.84 12.08
N VAL A 14 4.66 -7.93 11.31
CA VAL A 14 4.66 -7.91 9.84
C VAL A 14 3.30 -8.37 9.34
N GLY A 15 2.73 -7.68 8.36
CA GLY A 15 1.45 -8.07 7.79
C GLY A 15 1.10 -7.39 6.49
N GLY A 16 0.40 -8.14 5.62
CA GLY A 16 -0.35 -7.61 4.49
C GLY A 16 -1.84 -7.68 4.80
N PHE A 17 -2.58 -6.62 4.55
CA PHE A 17 -4.02 -6.57 4.80
C PHE A 17 -4.77 -6.13 3.55
N PRO A 18 -6.01 -6.62 3.30
CA PRO A 18 -6.74 -6.32 2.08
C PRO A 18 -7.13 -4.84 1.98
N CYS A 19 -7.06 -4.31 0.76
CA CYS A 19 -7.39 -2.93 0.40
C CYS A 19 -8.90 -2.71 0.17
N GLN A 20 -9.79 -3.47 0.80
CA GLN A 20 -11.22 -3.34 0.53
C GLN A 20 -11.96 -2.67 1.68
N ASP A 21 -12.70 -1.59 1.34
CA ASP A 21 -13.67 -0.88 2.17
C ASP A 21 -13.17 -0.32 3.51
N TYR A 22 -12.35 0.73 3.43
CA TYR A 22 -11.99 1.56 4.60
C TYR A 22 -13.09 2.54 5.03
N SER A 23 -14.35 2.33 4.67
CA SER A 23 -15.48 3.13 5.16
C SER A 23 -15.76 2.87 6.66
N VAL A 24 -14.72 3.01 7.50
CA VAL A 24 -14.68 2.44 8.85
C VAL A 24 -14.77 3.49 9.95
N ALA A 25 -14.75 4.76 9.60
CA ALA A 25 -14.87 5.81 10.60
C ALA A 25 -16.22 5.78 11.36
N ARG A 26 -17.27 5.21 10.79
CA ARG A 26 -18.52 4.97 11.51
C ARG A 26 -18.43 3.92 12.63
N ASN A 27 -17.39 3.10 12.65
CA ASN A 27 -17.23 2.01 13.62
C ASN A 27 -16.21 2.30 14.71
N ALA A 28 -15.40 3.35 14.60
CA ALA A 28 -14.40 3.71 15.62
C ALA A 28 -15.04 4.19 16.93
N GLY A 29 -16.26 4.75 16.88
CA GLY A 29 -17.03 5.20 18.05
C GLY A 29 -17.97 4.13 18.65
N GLN A 30 -18.17 3.00 17.98
CA GLN A 30 -19.01 1.90 18.47
C GLN A 30 -18.14 0.71 18.85
N SER A 31 -17.71 0.67 20.09
CA SER A 31 -16.89 -0.39 20.68
C SER A 31 -17.61 -1.74 20.87
N ASP A 32 -18.80 -1.92 20.33
CA ASP A 32 -19.58 -3.15 20.40
C ASP A 32 -19.66 -3.84 19.04
N GLY A 33 -18.66 -4.71 18.79
CA GLY A 33 -18.82 -5.82 17.84
C GLY A 33 -18.54 -5.50 16.38
N LEU A 34 -17.49 -6.07 15.90
CA LEU A 34 -17.07 -6.37 14.53
C LEU A 34 -18.17 -6.95 13.64
N LYS A 35 -19.14 -6.15 13.19
CA LYS A 35 -20.22 -6.57 12.30
C LYS A 35 -20.22 -5.90 10.92
N GLY A 36 -19.05 -5.50 10.39
CA GLY A 36 -18.91 -4.96 9.03
C GLY A 36 -17.90 -5.74 8.22
N LYS A 37 -18.33 -6.39 7.13
CA LYS A 37 -17.48 -7.21 6.26
C LYS A 37 -16.43 -6.35 5.55
N LYS A 38 -15.11 -6.59 5.82
CA LYS A 38 -13.91 -6.25 5.01
C LYS A 38 -13.07 -4.99 5.31
N GLY A 39 -13.52 -3.97 6.00
CA GLY A 39 -12.66 -2.91 6.55
C GLY A 39 -11.98 -3.30 7.87
N VAL A 40 -12.28 -4.49 8.31
CA VAL A 40 -12.08 -5.04 9.65
C VAL A 40 -10.62 -5.29 10.00
N LEU A 41 -9.77 -5.68 9.03
CA LEU A 41 -8.41 -6.14 9.37
C LEU A 41 -7.47 -5.02 9.83
N TRP A 42 -7.60 -3.80 9.32
CA TRP A 42 -6.86 -2.68 9.86
C TRP A 42 -7.19 -2.45 11.36
N TRP A 43 -8.48 -2.47 11.68
CA TRP A 43 -8.91 -2.26 13.05
C TRP A 43 -8.57 -3.42 13.98
N SER A 44 -8.47 -4.65 13.46
CA SER A 44 -7.90 -5.78 14.23
C SER A 44 -6.43 -5.52 14.57
N ILE A 45 -5.61 -5.07 13.61
CA ILE A 45 -4.22 -4.67 13.87
C ILE A 45 -4.19 -3.57 14.93
N HIS A 46 -4.96 -2.49 14.73
CA HIS A 46 -5.03 -1.36 15.66
C HIS A 46 -5.47 -1.80 17.07
N ALA A 47 -6.50 -2.67 17.17
CA ALA A 47 -6.99 -3.19 18.44
C ALA A 47 -5.93 -4.02 19.17
N ILE A 48 -5.15 -4.85 18.46
CA ILE A 48 -4.01 -5.60 19.03
C ILE A 48 -2.99 -4.61 19.59
N LEU A 49 -2.59 -3.60 18.82
CA LEU A 49 -1.61 -2.61 19.26
C LEU A 49 -2.10 -1.83 20.48
N LYS A 50 -3.37 -1.39 20.46
CA LYS A 50 -4.01 -0.66 21.56
C LYS A 50 -4.08 -1.51 22.82
N LYS A 51 -4.49 -2.79 22.70
CA LYS A 51 -4.59 -3.70 23.84
C LYS A 51 -3.23 -4.02 24.47
N LYS A 52 -2.20 -4.21 23.66
CA LYS A 52 -0.82 -4.42 24.13
C LYS A 52 -0.22 -3.19 24.80
N GLY A 53 -0.64 -1.99 24.45
CA GLY A 53 -0.22 -0.75 25.10
C GLY A 53 1.31 -0.60 25.16
N LYS A 54 1.89 -0.64 26.36
CA LYS A 54 3.35 -0.54 26.55
C LYS A 54 4.13 -1.70 25.91
N ASP A 55 3.52 -2.88 25.87
CA ASP A 55 4.11 -4.11 25.32
C ASP A 55 3.81 -4.30 23.82
N ALA A 56 3.22 -3.28 23.17
CA ALA A 56 2.99 -3.31 21.73
C ALA A 56 4.32 -3.35 20.97
N PRO A 57 4.35 -3.99 19.78
CA PRO A 57 5.55 -4.11 18.95
C PRO A 57 6.26 -2.76 18.76
N LYS A 58 7.58 -2.78 18.87
CA LYS A 58 8.41 -1.59 18.64
C LYS A 58 8.39 -1.13 17.19
N TYR A 59 8.22 -2.09 16.29
CA TYR A 59 8.29 -1.91 14.83
C TYR A 59 7.11 -2.57 14.15
N LEU A 60 6.57 -1.91 13.13
CA LEU A 60 5.59 -2.49 12.23
C LEU A 60 6.16 -2.45 10.81
N MET A 61 5.93 -3.52 10.04
CA MET A 61 6.18 -3.57 8.61
C MET A 61 4.91 -4.08 7.92
N LEU A 62 4.20 -3.18 7.27
CA LEU A 62 2.91 -3.46 6.66
C LEU A 62 2.99 -3.28 5.14
N GLU A 63 2.24 -4.11 4.41
CA GLU A 63 2.17 -4.06 2.94
C GLU A 63 0.74 -3.86 2.48
N ASN A 64 0.57 -3.07 1.42
CA ASN A 64 -0.70 -2.94 0.74
C ASN A 64 -0.50 -2.54 -0.75
N VAL A 65 -1.58 -2.51 -1.51
CA VAL A 65 -1.55 -1.95 -2.86
C VAL A 65 -1.34 -0.44 -2.83
N ASP A 66 -0.63 0.12 -3.79
CA ASP A 66 -0.33 1.56 -3.88
C ASP A 66 -1.57 2.46 -3.99
N ARG A 67 -2.71 1.89 -4.40
CA ARG A 67 -4.02 2.58 -4.40
C ARG A 67 -4.49 3.02 -3.02
N LEU A 68 -4.00 2.40 -1.93
CA LEU A 68 -4.32 2.81 -0.56
C LEU A 68 -4.06 4.31 -0.34
N LEU A 69 -2.97 4.84 -0.88
CA LEU A 69 -2.60 6.26 -0.76
C LEU A 69 -3.63 7.22 -1.39
N LYS A 70 -4.58 6.70 -2.15
CA LYS A 70 -5.61 7.47 -2.89
C LYS A 70 -7.03 6.99 -2.58
N SER A 71 -7.20 6.15 -1.59
CA SER A 71 -8.50 5.61 -1.19
C SER A 71 -9.20 6.57 -0.22
N PRO A 72 -10.53 6.71 -0.31
CA PRO A 72 -11.41 6.29 -1.41
C PRO A 72 -11.37 7.26 -2.61
N THR A 73 -11.99 6.89 -3.72
CA THR A 73 -11.95 7.68 -4.96
C THR A 73 -12.56 9.08 -4.83
N ASN A 74 -13.62 9.20 -4.03
CA ASN A 74 -14.37 10.45 -3.78
C ASN A 74 -13.74 11.35 -2.71
N GLN A 75 -12.80 10.82 -1.91
CA GLN A 75 -12.10 11.51 -0.81
C GLN A 75 -10.66 11.02 -0.77
N ARG A 76 -9.91 11.33 -1.82
CA ARG A 76 -8.58 10.77 -2.04
C ARG A 76 -7.64 11.01 -0.86
N GLY A 77 -7.12 9.92 -0.32
CA GLY A 77 -6.16 9.92 0.78
C GLY A 77 -6.77 9.78 2.18
N ARG A 78 -8.10 9.92 2.33
CA ARG A 78 -8.78 9.85 3.63
C ARG A 78 -8.45 8.56 4.40
N ASP A 79 -8.56 7.42 3.73
CA ASP A 79 -8.37 6.14 4.38
C ASP A 79 -6.93 5.96 4.89
N PHE A 80 -5.95 6.40 4.09
CA PHE A 80 -4.56 6.39 4.50
C PHE A 80 -4.28 7.39 5.64
N ALA A 81 -4.88 8.58 5.58
CA ALA A 81 -4.78 9.56 6.65
C ALA A 81 -5.31 9.03 7.99
N ILE A 82 -6.49 8.38 8.00
CA ILE A 82 -7.06 7.73 9.20
C ILE A 82 -6.08 6.67 9.72
N MET A 83 -5.52 5.87 8.84
CA MET A 83 -4.62 4.78 9.20
C MET A 83 -3.36 5.29 9.89
N ILE A 84 -2.64 6.23 9.27
CA ILE A 84 -1.41 6.77 9.85
C ILE A 84 -1.70 7.59 11.11
N SER A 85 -2.82 8.34 11.14
CA SER A 85 -3.25 9.07 12.32
C SER A 85 -3.53 8.14 13.51
N SER A 86 -4.22 7.02 13.28
CA SER A 86 -4.50 6.03 14.33
C SER A 86 -3.22 5.40 14.90
N LEU A 87 -2.17 5.23 14.06
CA LEU A 87 -0.85 4.81 14.55
C LEU A 87 -0.14 5.90 15.35
N SER A 88 -0.25 7.17 14.91
CA SER A 88 0.29 8.30 15.67
C SER A 88 -0.29 8.39 17.07
N ASP A 89 -1.61 8.16 17.20
CA ASP A 89 -2.30 8.17 18.50
C ASP A 89 -1.83 7.02 19.42
N LEU A 90 -1.27 5.97 18.85
CA LEU A 90 -0.63 4.88 19.60
C LEU A 90 0.88 5.11 19.82
N GLY A 91 1.40 6.29 19.46
CA GLY A 91 2.78 6.70 19.67
C GLY A 91 3.75 6.16 18.63
N TYR A 92 3.31 5.94 17.38
CA TYR A 92 4.20 5.56 16.28
C TYR A 92 4.49 6.73 15.35
N ALA A 93 5.76 6.89 14.97
CA ALA A 93 6.14 7.57 13.74
C ALA A 93 5.96 6.60 12.58
N VAL A 94 5.48 7.08 11.42
CA VAL A 94 5.09 6.23 10.29
C VAL A 94 5.77 6.71 9.02
N GLU A 95 6.55 5.85 8.41
CA GLU A 95 7.21 6.05 7.11
C GLU A 95 6.56 5.17 6.05
N TRP A 96 6.37 5.66 4.83
CA TRP A 96 5.86 4.85 3.74
C TRP A 96 6.64 5.07 2.45
N ARG A 97 6.67 4.01 1.61
CA ARG A 97 7.24 4.05 0.28
C ARG A 97 6.50 3.13 -0.68
N VAL A 98 6.18 3.65 -1.86
CA VAL A 98 5.68 2.82 -2.96
C VAL A 98 6.88 2.25 -3.70
N ILE A 99 6.98 0.94 -3.70
CA ILE A 99 8.05 0.19 -4.34
C ILE A 99 7.46 -0.62 -5.49
N ASN A 100 8.03 -0.45 -6.69
CA ASN A 100 7.78 -1.35 -7.80
C ASN A 100 8.99 -2.28 -7.94
N ALA A 101 8.79 -3.57 -7.74
CA ALA A 101 9.87 -4.55 -7.72
C ALA A 101 10.77 -4.49 -8.98
N ALA A 102 10.17 -4.21 -10.14
CA ALA A 102 10.91 -4.06 -11.40
C ALA A 102 11.86 -2.86 -11.43
N GLU A 103 11.58 -1.80 -10.65
CA GLU A 103 12.43 -0.61 -10.56
C GLU A 103 13.65 -0.84 -9.65
N TYR A 104 13.68 -1.97 -8.96
CA TYR A 104 14.79 -2.44 -8.12
C TYR A 104 15.32 -3.81 -8.59
N GLY A 105 15.34 -4.03 -9.90
CA GLY A 105 16.01 -5.15 -10.54
C GLY A 105 15.23 -6.47 -10.62
N MET A 106 14.03 -6.57 -10.02
CA MET A 106 13.25 -7.81 -10.02
C MET A 106 12.53 -8.03 -11.37
N PRO A 107 12.32 -9.30 -11.77
CA PRO A 107 11.70 -9.63 -13.05
C PRO A 107 10.18 -9.44 -13.10
N GLN A 108 9.59 -8.67 -12.16
CA GLN A 108 8.16 -8.44 -12.08
C GLN A 108 7.81 -6.98 -11.76
N ARG A 109 6.90 -6.40 -12.56
CA ARG A 109 6.31 -5.08 -12.32
C ARG A 109 5.22 -5.17 -11.24
N ARG A 110 5.61 -5.24 -9.97
CA ARG A 110 4.72 -5.33 -8.82
C ARG A 110 4.86 -4.12 -7.93
N ARG A 111 3.87 -3.24 -7.97
CA ARG A 111 3.83 -2.02 -7.15
C ARG A 111 3.07 -2.28 -5.85
N ARG A 112 3.70 -1.93 -4.73
CA ARG A 112 3.11 -2.00 -3.40
C ARG A 112 3.53 -0.80 -2.57
N VAL A 113 2.67 -0.36 -1.66
CA VAL A 113 3.07 0.53 -0.59
C VAL A 113 3.53 -0.31 0.60
N TYR A 114 4.74 -0.04 1.06
CA TYR A 114 5.27 -0.54 2.31
C TYR A 114 5.20 0.58 3.35
N ILE A 115 4.77 0.22 4.56
CA ILE A 115 4.56 1.13 5.67
C ILE A 115 5.38 0.60 6.82
N MET A 116 6.37 1.39 7.25
CA MET A 116 7.14 1.13 8.45
C MET A 116 6.64 2.03 9.58
N ALA A 117 6.51 1.48 10.79
CA ALA A 117 6.17 2.30 11.94
C ALA A 117 7.12 2.02 13.10
N TYR A 118 7.48 3.09 13.82
CA TYR A 118 8.50 3.11 14.86
C TYR A 118 7.89 3.66 16.14
N LYS A 119 7.81 2.82 17.19
CA LYS A 119 7.18 3.20 18.45
C LYS A 119 8.02 4.18 19.25
N THR A 120 7.38 5.10 19.94
CA THR A 120 8.00 5.96 20.96
C THR A 120 8.82 5.13 21.94
N GLY A 121 10.02 5.61 22.28
CA GLY A 121 10.99 4.89 23.11
C GLY A 121 12.01 4.07 22.32
N THR A 122 11.85 3.92 21.01
CA THR A 122 12.90 3.37 20.13
C THR A 122 13.91 4.44 19.73
N SER A 123 15.15 4.02 19.45
CA SER A 123 16.20 4.92 18.94
C SER A 123 15.81 5.57 17.61
N ILE A 124 15.12 4.83 16.74
CA ILE A 124 14.66 5.32 15.44
C ILE A 124 13.64 6.44 15.63
N HIS A 125 12.60 6.22 16.45
CA HIS A 125 11.61 7.27 16.77
C HIS A 125 12.28 8.51 17.38
N ALA A 126 13.23 8.31 18.30
CA ALA A 126 13.96 9.41 18.93
C ALA A 126 14.80 10.20 17.91
N ASN A 127 15.42 9.53 16.93
CA ASN A 127 16.17 10.19 15.87
C ASN A 127 15.25 11.02 14.98
N ILE A 128 14.12 10.46 14.54
CA ILE A 128 13.12 11.19 13.73
C ILE A 128 12.61 12.42 14.50
N SER A 129 12.32 12.28 15.80
CA SER A 129 11.78 13.36 16.64
C SER A 129 12.73 14.54 16.83
N LYS A 130 14.03 14.34 16.61
CA LYS A 130 15.06 15.39 16.73
C LYS A 130 15.29 16.17 15.44
N LEU A 131 14.74 15.69 14.32
CA LEU A 131 14.90 16.36 13.04
C LEU A 131 14.06 17.65 13.01
N GLU A 132 14.70 18.77 12.69
CA GLU A 132 14.02 20.03 12.41
C GLU A 132 13.22 19.91 11.10
N ASP A 133 13.80 19.20 10.12
CA ASP A 133 13.20 18.90 8.84
C ASP A 133 13.17 17.37 8.59
N THR A 134 11.97 16.81 8.55
CA THR A 134 11.76 15.38 8.29
C THR A 134 11.98 14.98 6.83
N SER A 135 12.16 15.95 5.91
CA SER A 135 12.53 15.67 4.52
C SER A 135 13.84 14.88 4.44
N ASN A 136 14.83 15.22 5.26
CA ASN A 136 16.12 14.52 5.31
C ASN A 136 15.99 13.03 5.68
N TRP A 137 14.99 12.67 6.49
CA TRP A 137 14.72 11.27 6.76
C TRP A 137 14.27 10.53 5.50
N VAL A 138 13.36 11.13 4.75
CA VAL A 138 12.78 10.50 3.56
C VAL A 138 13.76 10.44 2.40
N SER A 139 14.59 11.49 2.23
CA SER A 139 15.49 11.63 1.08
C SER A 139 16.91 11.13 1.30
N GLU A 140 17.39 11.00 2.55
CA GLU A 140 18.80 10.72 2.82
C GLU A 140 19.01 9.60 3.85
N THR A 141 18.50 9.78 5.08
CA THR A 141 18.94 8.98 6.22
C THR A 141 17.96 7.88 6.65
N GLY A 142 16.71 7.91 6.19
CA GLY A 142 15.66 6.99 6.58
C GLY A 142 15.89 5.55 6.12
N ILE A 143 15.28 4.61 6.83
CA ILE A 143 15.44 3.17 6.57
C ILE A 143 14.98 2.82 5.16
N MET A 144 13.86 3.40 4.71
CA MET A 144 13.36 3.15 3.36
C MET A 144 14.28 3.74 2.29
N GLN A 145 14.96 4.86 2.58
CA GLN A 145 15.92 5.44 1.64
C GLN A 145 17.18 4.59 1.51
N GLN A 146 17.66 4.03 2.60
CA GLN A 146 18.81 3.13 2.59
C GLN A 146 18.50 1.80 1.87
N ALA A 147 17.31 1.27 2.05
CA ALA A 147 16.90 -0.02 1.48
C ALA A 147 16.42 0.08 0.02
N PHE A 148 15.74 1.17 -0.32
CA PHE A 148 15.14 1.42 -1.64
C PHE A 148 15.39 2.88 -2.04
N PRO A 149 16.60 3.20 -2.51
CA PRO A 149 16.99 4.56 -2.82
C PRO A 149 16.08 5.22 -3.85
N MET A 150 15.81 6.51 -3.65
CA MET A 150 15.08 7.36 -4.59
C MET A 150 15.75 8.73 -4.65
N ASN A 151 15.71 9.33 -5.83
CA ASN A 151 16.02 10.74 -6.03
C ASN A 151 14.78 11.60 -5.85
N PHE A 152 14.91 12.70 -5.10
CA PHE A 152 13.84 13.62 -4.80
C PHE A 152 14.15 15.02 -5.34
N SER A 153 13.10 15.75 -5.71
CA SER A 153 13.18 17.18 -6.05
C SER A 153 12.39 17.97 -5.01
N GLU A 154 12.98 19.01 -4.47
CA GLU A 154 12.35 19.91 -3.48
C GLU A 154 11.04 20.52 -3.97
N MET A 155 10.88 20.68 -5.29
CA MET A 155 9.64 21.15 -5.91
C MET A 155 8.41 20.28 -5.59
N PHE A 156 8.62 19.04 -5.15
CA PHE A 156 7.55 18.08 -4.82
C PHE A 156 7.45 17.80 -3.31
N PHE A 157 8.08 18.63 -2.48
CA PHE A 157 8.01 18.51 -1.02
C PHE A 157 6.74 19.18 -0.52
N ASP A 158 5.85 18.38 0.08
CA ASP A 158 4.62 18.83 0.70
C ASP A 158 4.65 18.51 2.19
N THR A 159 4.29 19.49 3.02
CA THR A 159 4.19 19.32 4.49
C THR A 159 2.86 19.89 4.99
N TRP A 160 2.17 19.12 5.83
CA TRP A 160 0.91 19.55 6.46
C TRP A 160 0.67 18.79 7.76
N ASP A 161 -0.27 19.27 8.56
CA ASP A 161 -0.71 18.62 9.79
C ASP A 161 -2.04 17.90 9.57
N LEU A 162 -2.18 16.70 10.15
CA LEU A 162 -3.43 15.94 10.22
C LEU A 162 -4.15 16.30 11.52
N GLU A 163 -4.89 17.40 11.51
CA GLU A 163 -5.62 17.92 12.66
C GLU A 163 -6.93 17.16 12.91
N GLY A 164 -7.45 17.29 14.12
CA GLY A 164 -8.72 16.73 14.53
C GLY A 164 -8.69 15.26 14.95
N SER A 165 -9.84 14.75 15.31
CA SER A 165 -10.05 13.34 15.65
C SER A 165 -10.09 12.45 14.39
N LEU A 166 -10.05 11.13 14.56
CA LEU A 166 -10.24 10.19 13.43
C LEU A 166 -11.63 10.35 12.79
N GLU A 167 -12.62 10.78 13.56
CA GLU A 167 -13.98 11.08 13.08
C GLU A 167 -13.98 12.34 12.21
N ASP A 168 -13.28 13.41 12.63
CA ASP A 168 -13.15 14.63 11.84
C ASP A 168 -12.48 14.35 10.49
N ILE A 169 -11.41 13.55 10.49
CA ILE A 169 -10.73 13.10 9.26
C ILE A 169 -11.69 12.32 8.35
N SER A 170 -12.55 11.50 8.96
CA SER A 170 -13.54 10.69 8.24
C SER A 170 -14.66 11.50 7.62
N ASP A 171 -15.16 12.49 8.33
CA ASP A 171 -16.37 13.23 7.96
C ASP A 171 -16.13 14.40 6.99
N ASN A 172 -14.94 14.48 6.38
CA ASN A 172 -14.56 15.54 5.44
C ASN A 172 -14.30 16.94 6.04
N ASN A 173 -14.12 17.06 7.32
CA ASN A 173 -13.73 18.34 7.89
C ASN A 173 -12.29 18.74 7.51
N ILE A 174 -11.55 17.80 6.92
CA ILE A 174 -10.22 18.06 6.33
C ILE A 174 -10.36 18.06 4.82
N ASP A 175 -10.01 19.18 4.19
CA ASP A 175 -10.08 19.33 2.73
C ASP A 175 -8.93 18.58 2.04
N PHE A 176 -9.10 17.25 1.88
CA PHE A 176 -8.21 16.44 1.03
C PHE A 176 -8.38 16.76 -0.46
N ASN A 177 -9.37 17.55 -0.84
CA ASN A 177 -9.66 17.89 -2.24
C ASN A 177 -8.81 19.04 -2.77
N SER A 178 -8.18 19.84 -1.90
CA SER A 178 -7.26 20.91 -2.31
C SER A 178 -6.04 20.35 -3.03
N SER A 179 -5.62 19.13 -2.69
CA SER A 179 -4.57 18.39 -3.40
C SER A 179 -5.16 17.19 -4.14
N LYS A 180 -4.96 17.14 -5.47
CA LYS A 180 -5.33 15.96 -6.27
C LYS A 180 -4.58 14.68 -5.86
N ARG A 181 -3.54 14.80 -5.03
CA ARG A 181 -2.66 13.72 -4.58
C ARG A 181 -2.07 14.05 -3.21
N PRO A 182 -2.85 13.93 -2.12
CA PRO A 182 -2.37 14.32 -0.80
C PRO A 182 -1.16 13.49 -0.35
N PHE A 183 -1.09 12.21 -0.72
CA PHE A 183 0.05 11.34 -0.40
C PHE A 183 0.77 10.92 -1.68
N SER A 184 2.04 11.32 -1.78
CA SER A 184 2.97 10.91 -2.83
C SER A 184 3.54 9.51 -2.54
N ASN A 185 4.46 9.03 -3.39
CA ASN A 185 5.00 7.67 -3.31
C ASN A 185 6.02 7.46 -2.19
N ALA A 186 6.42 8.53 -1.48
CA ALA A 186 7.25 8.45 -0.29
C ALA A 186 6.82 9.51 0.72
N GLY A 187 7.03 9.25 2.01
CA GLY A 187 6.79 10.22 3.07
C GLY A 187 6.95 9.64 4.46
N ILE A 188 6.77 10.53 5.43
CA ILE A 188 6.82 10.23 6.86
C ILE A 188 5.79 11.07 7.60
N MET A 189 5.28 10.54 8.70
CA MET A 189 4.49 11.27 9.66
C MET A 189 5.02 11.02 11.06
N ILE A 190 5.16 12.10 11.83
CA ILE A 190 5.42 12.06 13.25
C ILE A 190 4.57 13.11 13.96
N ASN A 191 3.94 12.75 15.08
CA ASN A 191 3.07 13.65 15.86
C ASN A 191 2.02 14.34 14.99
N ARG A 192 1.40 13.59 14.07
CA ARG A 192 0.39 14.08 13.11
C ARG A 192 0.94 15.06 12.05
N LYS A 193 2.20 15.46 12.10
CA LYS A 193 2.84 16.24 11.05
C LYS A 193 3.33 15.32 9.94
N VAL A 194 2.83 15.54 8.73
CA VAL A 194 3.11 14.76 7.52
C VAL A 194 4.12 15.50 6.65
N PHE A 195 5.11 14.77 6.15
CA PHE A 195 5.92 15.15 5.01
C PHE A 195 5.71 14.11 3.90
N SER A 196 5.47 14.55 2.68
CA SER A 196 5.28 13.67 1.53
C SER A 196 5.99 14.22 0.30
N SER A 197 6.61 13.34 -0.47
CA SER A 197 7.31 13.73 -1.69
C SER A 197 7.21 12.65 -2.77
N LYS A 198 7.35 13.11 -4.02
CA LYS A 198 7.46 12.25 -5.19
C LYS A 198 8.93 11.94 -5.47
N GLY A 199 9.36 10.73 -5.10
CA GLY A 199 10.68 10.20 -5.47
C GLY A 199 10.66 9.42 -6.78
N ILE A 200 11.82 9.37 -7.44
CA ILE A 200 12.11 8.54 -8.61
C ILE A 200 13.10 7.45 -8.15
N PRO A 201 12.81 6.16 -8.36
CA PRO A 201 13.73 5.09 -7.99
C PRO A 201 15.14 5.30 -8.52
N ASP A 202 16.14 5.07 -7.65
CA ASP A 202 17.56 5.21 -7.95
C ASP A 202 18.27 3.89 -7.64
N TYR A 203 18.24 2.97 -8.61
CA TYR A 203 18.80 1.63 -8.48
C TYR A 203 19.89 1.40 -9.52
N GLU A 204 21.09 1.16 -9.05
CA GLU A 204 22.30 0.93 -9.88
C GLU A 204 22.60 -0.55 -10.15
N GLY A 205 21.80 -1.47 -9.60
CA GLY A 205 22.01 -2.91 -9.73
C GLY A 205 21.54 -3.48 -11.07
N LYS A 206 21.69 -4.80 -11.21
CA LYS A 206 21.27 -5.53 -12.41
C LYS A 206 19.73 -5.59 -12.49
N TYR A 207 19.18 -5.26 -13.67
CA TYR A 207 17.76 -5.44 -13.99
C TYR A 207 17.56 -6.82 -14.63
N THR A 208 16.65 -7.60 -14.05
CA THR A 208 16.31 -8.95 -14.54
C THR A 208 15.10 -8.87 -15.46
N LYS A 209 15.20 -9.43 -16.64
CA LYS A 209 14.13 -9.52 -17.63
C LYS A 209 13.36 -10.83 -17.48
N LEU A 210 12.20 -10.94 -18.12
CA LEU A 210 11.46 -12.20 -18.16
C LEU A 210 12.27 -13.32 -18.80
N SER A 211 12.99 -13.03 -19.90
CA SER A 211 13.88 -13.99 -20.57
C SER A 211 14.96 -14.58 -19.67
N ASP A 212 15.40 -13.84 -18.64
CA ASP A 212 16.51 -14.28 -17.77
C ASP A 212 16.09 -15.37 -16.78
N ILE A 213 14.77 -15.60 -16.61
CA ILE A 213 14.21 -16.53 -15.62
C ILE A 213 13.36 -17.65 -16.25
N LEU A 214 13.18 -17.64 -17.57
CA LEU A 214 12.45 -18.71 -18.24
C LEU A 214 13.29 -20.00 -18.24
N LEU A 215 12.60 -21.12 -18.08
CA LEU A 215 13.16 -22.44 -18.31
C LEU A 215 13.38 -22.69 -19.80
N ASP A 216 14.26 -23.62 -20.15
CA ASP A 216 14.35 -24.11 -21.50
C ASP A 216 13.04 -24.80 -21.90
N GLU A 217 12.56 -24.58 -23.13
CA GLU A 217 11.30 -25.19 -23.61
C GLU A 217 11.25 -26.70 -23.44
N LYS A 218 12.42 -27.36 -23.48
CA LYS A 218 12.53 -28.83 -23.29
C LYS A 218 12.25 -29.28 -21.85
N GLU A 219 12.31 -28.35 -20.90
CA GLU A 219 12.05 -28.60 -19.47
C GLU A 219 10.61 -28.32 -19.09
N ILE A 220 9.81 -27.75 -20.02
CA ILE A 220 8.41 -27.36 -19.77
C ILE A 220 7.49 -28.51 -20.20
N THR A 221 6.71 -29.04 -19.25
CA THR A 221 5.72 -30.06 -19.53
C THR A 221 4.46 -29.46 -20.15
N ASP A 222 3.71 -30.27 -20.91
CA ASP A 222 2.54 -29.84 -21.68
C ASP A 222 1.45 -29.16 -20.80
N GLU A 223 1.37 -29.52 -19.54
CA GLU A 223 0.40 -28.94 -18.57
C GLU A 223 0.55 -27.43 -18.35
N TYR A 224 1.72 -26.86 -18.64
CA TYR A 224 1.98 -25.42 -18.51
C TYR A 224 1.67 -24.63 -19.78
N TYR A 225 1.37 -25.31 -20.88
CA TYR A 225 0.96 -24.64 -22.10
C TYR A 225 -0.54 -24.39 -22.14
N ILE A 226 -0.91 -23.20 -22.62
CA ILE A 226 -2.32 -22.84 -22.83
C ILE A 226 -2.86 -23.70 -23.99
N SER A 227 -3.94 -24.42 -23.74
CA SER A 227 -4.61 -25.20 -24.80
C SER A 227 -5.14 -24.28 -25.91
N GLU A 228 -5.26 -24.81 -27.15
CA GLU A 228 -5.84 -24.04 -28.26
C GLU A 228 -7.28 -23.57 -27.95
N VAL A 229 -8.03 -24.38 -27.23
CA VAL A 229 -9.42 -24.05 -26.81
C VAL A 229 -9.43 -22.86 -25.84
N ASP A 230 -8.47 -22.81 -24.91
CA ASP A 230 -8.37 -21.72 -23.92
C ASP A 230 -7.72 -20.46 -24.48
N LEU A 231 -6.97 -20.56 -25.57
CA LEU A 231 -6.23 -19.44 -26.15
C LEU A 231 -7.16 -18.26 -26.51
N GLU A 232 -8.34 -18.54 -27.09
CA GLU A 232 -9.30 -17.50 -27.44
C GLU A 232 -9.88 -16.81 -26.20
N LYS A 233 -10.14 -17.57 -25.13
CA LYS A 233 -10.52 -17.02 -23.81
C LYS A 233 -9.44 -16.09 -23.25
N TRP A 234 -8.17 -16.51 -23.34
CA TRP A 234 -7.05 -15.70 -22.90
C TRP A 234 -6.90 -14.42 -23.73
N LYS A 235 -7.02 -14.49 -25.05
CA LYS A 235 -7.01 -13.32 -25.93
C LYS A 235 -8.12 -12.33 -25.56
N TYR A 236 -9.34 -12.84 -25.29
CA TYR A 236 -10.46 -12.02 -24.82
C TYR A 236 -10.14 -11.38 -23.46
N LEU A 237 -9.65 -12.15 -22.49
CA LEU A 237 -9.33 -11.65 -21.15
C LEU A 237 -8.24 -10.56 -21.18
N LYS A 238 -7.29 -10.66 -22.08
CA LYS A 238 -6.17 -9.70 -22.23
C LYS A 238 -6.47 -8.57 -23.21
N GLY A 239 -7.46 -8.72 -24.07
CA GLY A 239 -7.91 -7.71 -25.02
C GLY A 239 -8.54 -6.49 -24.36
N GLY A 240 -8.55 -5.37 -25.08
CA GLY A 240 -9.32 -4.19 -24.65
C GLY A 240 -10.82 -4.46 -24.72
N LYS A 241 -11.57 -3.99 -23.72
CA LYS A 241 -13.02 -4.16 -23.64
C LYS A 241 -13.72 -2.81 -23.56
N ARG A 242 -14.78 -2.68 -24.34
CA ARG A 242 -15.76 -1.59 -24.25
C ARG A 242 -17.15 -2.20 -24.30
N GLU A 243 -17.73 -2.46 -23.16
CA GLU A 243 -18.98 -3.21 -23.04
C GLU A 243 -19.96 -2.45 -22.15
N LYS A 244 -21.26 -2.55 -22.49
CA LYS A 244 -22.30 -2.20 -21.54
C LYS A 244 -22.50 -3.36 -20.60
N ARG A 245 -22.44 -3.12 -19.31
CA ARG A 245 -22.69 -4.13 -18.28
C ARG A 245 -23.79 -3.66 -17.33
N THR A 246 -24.53 -4.62 -16.81
CA THR A 246 -25.60 -4.36 -15.85
C THR A 246 -25.20 -4.94 -14.50
N THR A 247 -25.33 -4.16 -13.44
CA THR A 247 -25.11 -4.64 -12.07
C THR A 247 -26.25 -5.58 -11.65
N LYS A 248 -26.05 -6.33 -10.57
CA LYS A 248 -27.11 -7.17 -9.97
C LYS A 248 -28.35 -6.37 -9.55
N SER A 249 -28.19 -5.05 -9.32
CA SER A 249 -29.28 -4.11 -8.99
C SER A 249 -29.96 -3.49 -10.23
N GLY A 250 -29.61 -3.90 -11.46
CA GLY A 250 -30.21 -3.40 -12.69
C GLY A 250 -29.58 -2.11 -13.25
N TYR A 251 -28.55 -1.55 -12.63
CA TYR A 251 -27.89 -0.34 -13.13
C TYR A 251 -26.95 -0.66 -14.29
N GLU A 252 -27.14 0.01 -15.42
CA GLU A 252 -26.29 -0.10 -16.62
C GLU A 252 -25.10 0.86 -16.54
N TYR A 253 -23.92 0.35 -16.88
CA TYR A 253 -22.71 1.16 -16.97
C TYR A 253 -21.81 0.72 -18.14
N SER A 254 -21.02 1.64 -18.65
CA SER A 254 -19.99 1.34 -19.65
C SER A 254 -18.73 0.83 -18.96
N TYR A 255 -18.41 -0.43 -19.18
CA TYR A 255 -17.14 -1.04 -18.77
C TYR A 255 -16.08 -0.77 -19.82
N ASN A 256 -15.00 -0.11 -19.45
CA ASN A 256 -13.87 0.18 -20.31
C ASN A 256 -12.60 -0.39 -19.67
N GLU A 257 -11.94 -1.30 -20.38
CA GLU A 257 -10.66 -1.88 -19.96
C GLU A 257 -9.67 -1.77 -21.12
N GLY A 258 -8.47 -1.23 -20.86
CA GLY A 258 -7.40 -1.18 -21.84
C GLY A 258 -6.81 -2.58 -22.10
N PRO A 259 -6.21 -2.82 -23.27
CA PRO A 259 -5.56 -4.11 -23.55
C PRO A 259 -4.32 -4.29 -22.66
N VAL A 260 -4.09 -5.53 -22.28
CA VAL A 260 -2.88 -5.97 -21.57
C VAL A 260 -2.01 -6.72 -22.59
N GLY A 261 -0.68 -6.50 -22.54
CA GLY A 261 0.24 -7.24 -23.40
C GLY A 261 0.09 -8.75 -23.22
N PHE A 262 -0.08 -9.45 -24.33
CA PHE A 262 -0.19 -10.92 -24.38
C PHE A 262 0.38 -11.45 -25.68
N PRO A 263 1.40 -12.30 -25.61
CA PRO A 263 2.20 -12.63 -24.41
C PRO A 263 2.97 -11.43 -23.84
N ASP A 264 3.51 -11.58 -22.63
CA ASP A 264 4.41 -10.59 -22.04
C ASP A 264 5.72 -10.53 -22.84
N SER A 265 6.30 -9.31 -22.94
CA SER A 265 7.57 -9.10 -23.63
C SER A 265 8.73 -9.75 -22.86
N LEU A 266 9.57 -10.52 -23.57
CA LEU A 266 10.70 -11.24 -22.97
C LEU A 266 11.85 -10.31 -22.56
N ASP A 267 11.95 -9.13 -23.17
CA ASP A 267 13.00 -8.13 -22.91
C ASP A 267 12.68 -7.18 -21.76
N LYS A 268 11.57 -7.40 -21.06
CA LYS A 268 11.09 -6.57 -19.94
C LYS A 268 10.71 -7.45 -18.74
N PRO A 269 10.66 -6.87 -17.53
CA PRO A 269 10.04 -7.54 -16.39
C PRO A 269 8.58 -7.88 -16.67
N SER A 270 8.14 -9.05 -16.22
CA SER A 270 6.75 -9.49 -16.36
C SER A 270 5.77 -8.53 -15.66
N ARG A 271 4.53 -8.51 -16.07
CA ARG A 271 3.47 -7.86 -15.28
C ARG A 271 3.13 -8.69 -14.03
N THR A 272 2.44 -8.07 -13.09
CA THR A 272 1.88 -8.81 -11.95
C THR A 272 0.79 -9.76 -12.42
N ILE A 273 0.93 -11.04 -12.13
CA ILE A 273 -0.13 -12.05 -12.31
C ILE A 273 -1.19 -11.80 -11.23
N ILE A 274 -2.45 -11.67 -11.64
CA ILE A 274 -3.59 -11.52 -10.73
C ILE A 274 -4.27 -12.86 -10.51
N THR A 275 -4.97 -13.02 -9.39
CA THR A 275 -5.58 -14.30 -8.97
C THR A 275 -6.50 -14.93 -10.02
N GLY A 276 -7.21 -14.12 -10.83
CA GLY A 276 -8.05 -14.62 -11.90
C GLY A 276 -7.31 -15.13 -13.14
N GLU A 277 -5.98 -15.01 -13.16
CA GLU A 277 -5.11 -15.43 -14.28
C GLU A 277 -4.31 -16.68 -13.95
N GLY A 278 -4.22 -17.05 -12.68
CA GLY A 278 -3.40 -18.18 -12.21
C GLY A 278 -4.18 -19.41 -11.81
N GLY A 279 -5.48 -19.49 -12.15
CA GLY A 279 -6.34 -20.60 -11.81
C GLY A 279 -6.89 -21.34 -13.02
#